data_cda043da40f193ae499ee27ae5b2a232
#
_entry.id   cda043da40f193ae499ee27ae5b2a232
#
_cell.length_a   1.000
_cell.length_b   1.000
_cell.length_c   1.000
_cell.angle_alpha   90.00
_cell.angle_beta   90.00
_cell.angle_gamma   90.00
#
_symmetry.space_group_name_H-M   'P 1'
#
loop_
_entity.id
_entity.type
_entity.pdbx_description
1 polymer ?
#
loop_
_entity_poly.entity_id
_entity_poly.type
_entity_poly.pdbx_seq_one_letter_code
_entity_poly.pdbx_strand_id
1 'polypeptide(L)'
;MENQEKQHKRRVRYKGTHPRSYKEKYKELNPEKYPETVEKVIGKGGTPAGMHISICVKEILDFFQIEPGQKGLDATLGYGGHTLEMLKCLKGEGHLYALDIDPIESVKTKERLKNLGYGEEMLSIRHLNFADIDQVVEEAGPFDFIL
;
A
#
# COMPACT_ATOMS: atom_id res chain seq x y z
N MET A 1 61.24 5.52 4.47
CA MET A 1 59.76 5.74 4.54
C MET A 1 59.26 5.72 3.11
N GLU A 2 58.77 4.55 2.69
CA GLU A 2 58.21 4.38 1.34
C GLU A 2 56.77 4.91 1.30
N ASN A 3 56.62 5.91 0.46
CA ASN A 3 55.32 6.54 0.19
C ASN A 3 54.55 5.62 -0.78
N GLN A 4 53.66 4.76 -0.28
CA GLN A 4 52.77 3.98 -1.13
C GLN A 4 51.71 4.91 -1.71
N GLU A 5 51.90 5.33 -2.94
CA GLU A 5 50.89 5.96 -3.78
C GLU A 5 49.66 5.04 -3.90
N LYS A 6 48.56 5.41 -3.27
CA LYS A 6 47.28 4.73 -3.46
C LYS A 6 46.83 4.94 -4.90
N GLN A 7 47.03 3.94 -5.75
CA GLN A 7 46.53 3.89 -7.11
C GLN A 7 44.98 4.06 -7.09
N HIS A 8 44.53 5.19 -7.61
CA HIS A 8 43.12 5.51 -7.73
C HIS A 8 42.45 4.53 -8.71
N LYS A 9 41.82 3.46 -8.22
CA LYS A 9 41.02 2.54 -9.04
C LYS A 9 39.85 3.30 -9.64
N ARG A 10 39.87 3.55 -10.95
CA ARG A 10 38.72 4.08 -11.68
C ARG A 10 37.53 3.20 -11.41
N ARG A 11 36.41 3.81 -10.98
CA ARG A 11 35.12 3.11 -10.88
C ARG A 11 34.83 2.42 -12.20
N VAL A 12 34.46 1.15 -12.15
CA VAL A 12 34.05 0.38 -13.33
C VAL A 12 33.00 1.19 -14.06
N ARG A 13 33.29 1.61 -15.29
CA ARG A 13 32.32 2.30 -16.14
C ARG A 13 31.12 1.40 -16.31
N TYR A 14 29.96 1.92 -16.00
CA TYR A 14 28.69 1.25 -16.26
C TYR A 14 28.63 0.81 -17.73
N LYS A 15 28.77 -0.49 -17.97
CA LYS A 15 28.73 -1.13 -19.31
C LYS A 15 27.27 -1.35 -19.77
N GLY A 16 26.34 -0.54 -19.34
CA GLY A 16 24.95 -0.71 -19.67
C GLY A 16 24.44 0.49 -20.42
N THR A 17 24.21 0.32 -21.67
CA THR A 17 23.06 0.89 -22.35
C THR A 17 21.85 0.68 -21.45
N HIS A 18 21.01 1.66 -21.29
CA HIS A 18 19.82 1.74 -20.44
C HIS A 18 19.25 0.38 -20.02
N PRO A 19 18.86 0.19 -18.73
CA PRO A 19 18.24 -1.04 -18.27
C PRO A 19 17.09 -1.39 -19.21
N ARG A 20 17.07 -2.63 -19.71
CA ARG A 20 16.11 -3.09 -20.73
C ARG A 20 14.68 -3.15 -20.22
N SER A 21 14.51 -3.16 -18.90
CA SER A 21 13.19 -3.14 -18.28
C SER A 21 13.10 -2.08 -17.20
N TYR A 22 11.89 -1.57 -16.98
CA TYR A 22 11.59 -0.62 -15.92
C TYR A 22 11.95 -1.18 -14.52
N LYS A 23 11.73 -2.47 -14.31
CA LYS A 23 12.07 -3.16 -13.05
C LYS A 23 13.55 -3.21 -12.75
N GLU A 24 14.42 -3.23 -13.77
CA GLU A 24 15.88 -3.20 -13.58
C GLU A 24 16.41 -1.79 -13.29
N LYS A 25 15.68 -0.77 -13.77
CA LYS A 25 16.03 0.63 -13.53
C LYS A 25 15.82 1.01 -12.06
N TYR A 26 14.78 0.51 -11.44
CA TYR A 26 14.42 0.82 -10.06
C TYR A 26 14.60 -0.41 -9.17
N LYS A 27 15.70 -0.44 -8.39
CA LYS A 27 16.01 -1.53 -7.45
C LYS A 27 14.92 -1.75 -6.42
N GLU A 28 14.21 -0.70 -6.08
CA GLU A 28 13.07 -0.67 -5.15
C GLU A 28 11.88 -1.55 -5.61
N LEU A 29 11.78 -1.81 -6.93
CA LEU A 29 10.77 -2.72 -7.50
C LEU A 29 11.08 -4.21 -7.25
N ASN A 30 12.25 -4.50 -6.69
CA ASN A 30 12.67 -5.85 -6.32
C ASN A 30 13.04 -5.89 -4.83
N PRO A 31 12.07 -5.72 -3.91
CA PRO A 31 12.33 -5.61 -2.47
C PRO A 31 13.02 -6.85 -1.89
N GLU A 32 12.73 -8.02 -2.44
CA GLU A 32 13.37 -9.29 -2.03
C GLU A 32 14.87 -9.29 -2.32
N LYS A 33 15.26 -8.66 -3.43
CA LYS A 33 16.67 -8.62 -3.87
C LYS A 33 17.44 -7.43 -3.30
N TYR A 34 16.75 -6.33 -2.97
CA TYR A 34 17.37 -5.08 -2.51
C TYR A 34 16.64 -4.49 -1.29
N PRO A 35 16.47 -5.24 -0.19
CA PRO A 35 15.72 -4.78 0.98
C PRO A 35 16.32 -3.50 1.58
N GLU A 36 17.66 -3.39 1.65
CA GLU A 36 18.34 -2.21 2.18
C GLU A 36 18.02 -0.91 1.41
N THR A 37 17.74 -1.03 0.10
CA THR A 37 17.38 0.14 -0.73
C THR A 37 15.99 0.62 -0.37
N VAL A 38 15.05 -0.30 -0.17
CA VAL A 38 13.68 0.00 0.27
C VAL A 38 13.68 0.66 1.65
N GLU A 39 14.40 0.07 2.61
CA GLU A 39 14.53 0.63 3.97
C GLU A 39 15.13 2.04 3.98
N LYS A 40 16.15 2.30 3.16
CA LYS A 40 16.77 3.63 3.04
C LYS A 40 15.80 4.67 2.48
N VAL A 41 14.95 4.30 1.53
CA VAL A 41 13.96 5.22 0.94
C VAL A 41 12.89 5.54 1.98
N ILE A 42 12.35 4.53 2.66
CA ILE A 42 11.37 4.68 3.73
C ILE A 42 11.95 5.51 4.89
N GLY A 43 13.16 5.21 5.32
CA GLY A 43 13.83 5.92 6.41
C GLY A 43 14.11 7.41 6.12
N LYS A 44 14.09 7.82 4.84
CA LYS A 44 14.18 9.21 4.39
C LYS A 44 12.80 9.87 4.18
N GLY A 45 11.71 9.18 4.53
CA GLY A 45 10.35 9.68 4.30
C GLY A 45 9.88 9.60 2.85
N GLY A 46 10.60 8.85 2.00
CA GLY A 46 10.22 8.62 0.60
C GLY A 46 9.37 7.36 0.43
N THR A 47 8.66 7.30 -0.70
CA THR A 47 7.93 6.09 -1.12
C THR A 47 8.77 5.33 -2.14
N PRO A 48 9.15 4.07 -1.88
CA PRO A 48 9.88 3.27 -2.84
C PRO A 48 9.10 3.10 -4.15
N ALA A 49 9.81 3.04 -5.29
CA ALA A 49 9.19 2.86 -6.58
C ALA A 49 8.36 1.56 -6.62
N GLY A 50 7.12 1.66 -7.07
CA GLY A 50 6.16 0.53 -7.10
C GLY A 50 5.49 0.21 -5.77
N MET A 51 5.72 1.01 -4.73
CA MET A 51 4.99 0.95 -3.47
C MET A 51 4.15 2.22 -3.29
N HIS A 52 2.98 2.07 -2.69
CA HIS A 52 2.17 3.19 -2.23
C HIS A 52 2.18 3.21 -0.70
N ILE A 53 2.68 4.30 -0.12
CA ILE A 53 2.50 4.60 1.29
C ILE A 53 1.34 5.57 1.37
N SER A 54 0.27 5.16 2.03
CA SER A 54 -0.91 6.01 2.22
C SER A 54 -0.55 7.23 3.05
N ILE A 55 -1.02 8.39 2.62
CA ILE A 55 -0.78 9.66 3.31
C ILE A 55 -1.81 9.89 4.43
N CYS A 56 -1.47 10.70 5.42
CA CYS A 56 -2.39 11.14 6.47
C CYS A 56 -3.09 9.99 7.24
N VAL A 57 -2.47 8.82 7.31
CA VAL A 57 -3.07 7.64 7.96
C VAL A 57 -3.37 7.93 9.41
N LYS A 58 -2.40 8.52 10.13
CA LYS A 58 -2.56 8.83 11.55
C LYS A 58 -3.72 9.81 11.78
N GLU A 59 -3.76 10.88 11.00
CA GLU A 59 -4.78 11.93 11.10
C GLU A 59 -6.17 11.38 10.82
N ILE A 60 -6.31 10.51 9.82
CA ILE A 60 -7.56 9.84 9.46
C ILE A 60 -8.02 8.93 10.60
N LEU A 61 -7.14 8.10 11.15
CA LEU A 61 -7.49 7.20 12.26
C LEU A 61 -7.79 7.96 13.54
N ASP A 62 -7.04 9.02 13.85
CA ASP A 62 -7.30 9.91 14.99
C ASP A 62 -8.66 10.62 14.85
N PHE A 63 -9.07 10.95 13.62
CA PHE A 63 -10.37 11.56 13.35
C PHE A 63 -11.53 10.57 13.49
N PHE A 64 -11.40 9.39 12.89
CA PHE A 64 -12.45 8.38 12.90
C PHE A 64 -12.65 7.71 14.25
N GLN A 65 -11.60 7.56 15.06
CA GLN A 65 -11.63 6.86 16.34
C GLN A 65 -12.32 5.49 16.23
N ILE A 66 -11.88 4.69 15.26
CA ILE A 66 -12.50 3.41 14.92
C ILE A 66 -12.43 2.45 16.11
N GLU A 67 -13.58 1.88 16.45
CA GLU A 67 -13.75 0.91 17.51
C GLU A 67 -14.11 -0.48 16.94
N PRO A 68 -13.76 -1.57 17.64
CA PRO A 68 -14.22 -2.92 17.29
C PRO A 68 -15.73 -3.01 17.19
N GLY A 69 -16.22 -3.77 16.22
CA GLY A 69 -17.66 -3.94 15.97
C GLY A 69 -18.28 -2.92 15.03
N GLN A 70 -17.56 -1.86 14.68
CA GLN A 70 -18.05 -0.85 13.75
C GLN A 70 -18.03 -1.33 12.29
N LYS A 71 -18.81 -0.64 11.47
CA LYS A 71 -18.90 -0.84 10.03
C LYS A 71 -18.39 0.39 9.29
N GLY A 72 -17.40 0.22 8.44
CA GLY A 72 -16.79 1.29 7.67
C GLY A 72 -16.88 1.12 6.16
N LEU A 73 -16.61 2.19 5.44
CA LEU A 73 -16.51 2.20 3.99
C LEU A 73 -15.27 3.00 3.55
N ASP A 74 -14.43 2.36 2.73
CA ASP A 74 -13.34 3.00 1.98
C ASP A 74 -13.79 3.17 0.53
N ALA A 75 -14.10 4.39 0.13
CA ALA A 75 -14.59 4.69 -1.21
C ALA A 75 -13.49 4.66 -2.29
N THR A 76 -12.23 4.49 -1.89
CA THR A 76 -11.06 4.48 -2.79
C THR A 76 -10.01 3.47 -2.34
N LEU A 77 -10.32 2.17 -2.44
CA LEU A 77 -9.46 1.08 -1.99
C LEU A 77 -8.01 1.22 -2.46
N GLY A 78 -7.81 1.40 -3.77
CA GLY A 78 -6.51 1.50 -4.40
C GLY A 78 -5.57 0.37 -3.95
N TYR A 79 -4.42 0.75 -3.43
CA TYR A 79 -3.45 -0.20 -2.88
C TYR A 79 -3.85 -0.77 -1.51
N GLY A 80 -4.96 -0.31 -0.92
CA GLY A 80 -5.51 -0.78 0.35
C GLY A 80 -4.69 -0.39 1.58
N GLY A 81 -3.90 0.66 1.50
CA GLY A 81 -3.10 1.10 2.64
C GLY A 81 -3.95 1.65 3.77
N HIS A 82 -4.91 2.53 3.48
CA HIS A 82 -5.87 3.01 4.47
C HIS A 82 -6.78 1.88 4.96
N THR A 83 -7.32 1.07 4.02
CA THR A 83 -8.12 -0.12 4.32
C THR A 83 -7.43 -1.02 5.34
N LEU A 84 -6.14 -1.33 5.15
CA LEU A 84 -5.38 -2.17 6.08
C LEU A 84 -5.33 -1.57 7.48
N GLU A 85 -5.04 -0.29 7.59
CA GLU A 85 -4.93 0.36 8.89
C GLU A 85 -6.30 0.48 9.61
N MET A 86 -7.38 0.73 8.87
CA MET A 86 -8.74 0.69 9.41
C MET A 86 -9.13 -0.72 9.88
N LEU A 87 -8.79 -1.77 9.12
CA LEU A 87 -9.03 -3.17 9.52
C LEU A 87 -8.28 -3.55 10.81
N LYS A 88 -7.06 -3.05 11.00
CA LYS A 88 -6.32 -3.25 12.25
C LYS A 88 -7.04 -2.64 13.46
N CYS A 89 -7.67 -1.47 13.28
CA CYS A 89 -8.44 -0.81 14.33
C CYS A 89 -9.70 -1.60 14.72
N LEU A 90 -10.32 -2.29 13.78
CA LEU A 90 -11.49 -3.16 14.04
C LEU A 90 -11.16 -4.42 14.85
N LYS A 91 -9.89 -4.82 14.96
CA LYS A 91 -9.38 -5.92 15.80
C LYS A 91 -10.10 -7.26 15.61
N GLY A 92 -10.54 -7.56 14.39
CA GLY A 92 -11.27 -8.80 14.09
C GLY A 92 -12.77 -8.74 14.38
N GLU A 93 -13.31 -7.61 14.80
CA GLU A 93 -14.72 -7.38 15.04
C GLU A 93 -15.22 -6.23 14.14
N GLY A 94 -16.37 -6.41 13.49
CA GLY A 94 -16.90 -5.44 12.56
C GLY A 94 -16.63 -5.78 11.10
N HIS A 95 -16.90 -4.83 10.19
CA HIS A 95 -16.77 -5.09 8.76
C HIS A 95 -16.39 -3.82 7.99
N LEU A 96 -15.51 -3.95 7.02
CA LEU A 96 -15.13 -2.87 6.13
C LEU A 96 -15.57 -3.17 4.70
N TYR A 97 -16.23 -2.24 4.07
CA TYR A 97 -16.51 -2.24 2.64
C TYR A 97 -15.47 -1.37 1.94
N ALA A 98 -15.05 -1.76 0.75
CA ALA A 98 -14.09 -0.99 -0.03
C ALA A 98 -14.46 -0.96 -1.51
N LEU A 99 -14.30 0.19 -2.15
CA LEU A 99 -14.64 0.40 -3.55
C LEU A 99 -13.37 0.64 -4.36
N ASP A 100 -13.34 0.06 -5.57
CA ASP A 100 -12.35 0.38 -6.58
C ASP A 100 -12.94 0.25 -7.97
N ILE A 101 -12.56 1.17 -8.85
CA ILE A 101 -12.96 1.14 -10.26
C ILE A 101 -12.04 0.23 -11.10
N ASP A 102 -10.81 -0.07 -10.61
CA ASP A 102 -9.85 -0.90 -11.32
C ASP A 102 -10.03 -2.38 -10.95
N PRO A 103 -10.53 -3.22 -11.88
CA PRO A 103 -10.78 -4.64 -11.60
C PRO A 103 -9.50 -5.44 -11.40
N ILE A 104 -8.36 -4.98 -11.95
CA ILE A 104 -7.08 -5.69 -11.85
C ILE A 104 -6.43 -5.38 -10.51
N GLU A 105 -6.36 -4.11 -10.14
CA GLU A 105 -5.73 -3.69 -8.87
C GLU A 105 -6.57 -4.12 -7.67
N SER A 106 -7.91 -4.08 -7.75
CA SER A 106 -8.78 -4.55 -6.67
C SER A 106 -8.57 -6.05 -6.35
N VAL A 107 -8.38 -6.91 -7.37
CA VAL A 107 -8.07 -8.33 -7.16
C VAL A 107 -6.73 -8.51 -6.46
N LYS A 108 -5.68 -7.82 -6.92
CA LYS A 108 -4.34 -7.89 -6.29
C LYS A 108 -4.38 -7.41 -4.85
N THR A 109 -5.11 -6.32 -4.59
CA THR A 109 -5.27 -5.77 -3.25
C THR A 109 -6.04 -6.73 -2.35
N LYS A 110 -7.10 -7.36 -2.86
CA LYS A 110 -7.86 -8.40 -2.16
C LYS A 110 -6.96 -9.56 -1.73
N GLU A 111 -6.18 -10.10 -2.65
CA GLU A 111 -5.24 -11.20 -2.37
C GLU A 111 -4.19 -10.81 -1.32
N ARG A 112 -3.64 -9.60 -1.43
CA ARG A 112 -2.66 -9.09 -0.47
C ARG A 112 -3.26 -8.97 0.94
N LEU A 113 -4.43 -8.38 1.08
CA LEU A 113 -5.11 -8.21 2.37
C LEU A 113 -5.52 -9.56 2.97
N LYS A 114 -5.98 -10.50 2.13
CA LYS A 114 -6.27 -11.87 2.53
C LYS A 114 -5.03 -12.60 3.08
N ASN A 115 -3.87 -12.44 2.43
CA ASN A 115 -2.60 -13.01 2.91
C ASN A 115 -2.12 -12.40 4.23
N LEU A 116 -2.59 -11.20 4.56
CA LEU A 116 -2.37 -10.54 5.86
C LEU A 116 -3.41 -10.93 6.93
N GLY A 117 -4.33 -11.84 6.61
CA GLY A 117 -5.34 -12.35 7.55
C GLY A 117 -6.69 -11.63 7.50
N TYR A 118 -6.92 -10.78 6.50
CA TYR A 118 -8.20 -10.07 6.34
C TYR A 118 -8.98 -10.64 5.16
N GLY A 119 -9.85 -11.61 5.45
CA GLY A 119 -10.68 -12.29 4.48
C GLY A 119 -12.06 -11.65 4.30
N GLU A 120 -12.94 -12.39 3.62
CA GLU A 120 -14.29 -11.90 3.28
C GLU A 120 -15.21 -11.71 4.51
N GLU A 121 -14.84 -12.31 5.63
CA GLU A 121 -15.52 -12.13 6.92
C GLU A 121 -15.37 -10.72 7.50
N MET A 122 -14.30 -10.00 7.11
CA MET A 122 -14.02 -8.66 7.59
C MET A 122 -14.00 -7.60 6.49
N LEU A 123 -13.83 -8.00 5.22
CA LEU A 123 -13.63 -7.08 4.10
C LEU A 123 -14.44 -7.49 2.89
N SER A 124 -15.31 -6.61 2.43
CA SER A 124 -16.04 -6.74 1.17
C SER A 124 -15.55 -5.70 0.16
N ILE A 125 -14.95 -6.16 -0.92
CA ILE A 125 -14.49 -5.27 -2.01
C ILE A 125 -15.52 -5.30 -3.13
N ARG A 126 -15.94 -4.12 -3.60
CA ARG A 126 -16.85 -3.93 -4.73
C ARG A 126 -16.13 -3.22 -5.87
N HIS A 127 -16.30 -3.75 -7.08
CA HIS A 127 -15.86 -3.07 -8.29
C HIS A 127 -16.90 -2.01 -8.67
N LEU A 128 -16.75 -0.82 -8.11
CA LEU A 128 -17.71 0.26 -8.22
C LEU A 128 -17.01 1.63 -8.17
N ASN A 129 -17.53 2.59 -8.92
CA ASN A 129 -17.11 3.97 -8.78
C ASN A 129 -17.68 4.56 -7.46
N PHE A 130 -16.91 5.36 -6.76
CA PHE A 130 -17.41 6.07 -5.56
C PHE A 130 -18.59 7.00 -5.85
N ALA A 131 -18.78 7.42 -7.12
CA ALA A 131 -19.95 8.19 -7.51
C ALA A 131 -21.27 7.42 -7.34
N ASP A 132 -21.20 6.10 -7.30
CA ASP A 132 -22.34 5.19 -7.14
C ASP A 132 -22.40 4.60 -5.72
N ILE A 133 -21.87 5.31 -4.73
CA ILE A 133 -21.77 4.90 -3.33
C ILE A 133 -23.13 4.61 -2.69
N ASP A 134 -24.18 5.25 -3.18
CA ASP A 134 -25.57 5.05 -2.78
C ASP A 134 -25.99 3.58 -2.85
N GLN A 135 -25.56 2.84 -3.88
CA GLN A 135 -25.84 1.41 -4.02
C GLN A 135 -25.29 0.60 -2.85
N VAL A 136 -24.10 0.96 -2.36
CA VAL A 136 -23.47 0.25 -1.22
C VAL A 136 -24.10 0.68 0.09
N VAL A 137 -24.51 1.95 0.22
CA VAL A 137 -25.22 2.44 1.40
C VAL A 137 -26.59 1.78 1.53
N GLU A 138 -27.30 1.58 0.42
CA GLU A 138 -28.59 0.87 0.40
C GLU A 138 -28.43 -0.62 0.73
N GLU A 139 -27.38 -1.27 0.24
CA GLU A 139 -27.13 -2.70 0.46
C GLU A 139 -26.64 -3.00 1.89
N ALA A 140 -25.72 -2.20 2.40
CA ALA A 140 -24.92 -2.53 3.56
C ALA A 140 -24.88 -1.46 4.67
N GLY A 141 -25.39 -0.26 4.41
CA GLY A 141 -25.40 0.82 5.42
C GLY A 141 -26.34 0.56 6.59
N PRO A 142 -26.38 1.43 7.57
CA PRO A 142 -25.52 2.60 7.72
C PRO A 142 -24.08 2.25 8.04
N PHE A 143 -23.15 3.18 7.79
CA PHE A 143 -21.73 3.09 8.11
C PHE A 143 -21.41 4.04 9.28
N ASP A 144 -20.50 3.58 10.16
CA ASP A 144 -20.01 4.39 11.29
C ASP A 144 -18.96 5.40 10.82
N PHE A 145 -18.19 5.05 9.79
CA PHE A 145 -17.21 5.93 9.15
C PHE A 145 -17.09 5.66 7.65
N ILE A 146 -16.77 6.73 6.89
CA ILE A 146 -16.56 6.68 5.43
C ILE A 146 -15.33 7.51 5.10
N LEU A 147 -14.38 6.93 4.35
CA LEU A 147 -13.18 7.55 3.82
C LEU A 147 -13.32 7.80 2.32
#